data_d4569a5b6ea13900e720b33ac5dc2636
#
_entry.id   d4569a5b6ea13900e720b33ac5dc2636
#
_cell.length_a   1.000
_cell.length_b   1.000
_cell.length_c   1.000
_cell.angle_alpha   90.00
_cell.angle_beta   90.00
_cell.angle_gamma   90.00
#
_symmetry.space_group_name_H-M   'P 1'
#
loop_
_entity.id
_entity.type
_entity.pdbx_description
1 polymer ?
#
loop_
_entity_poly.entity_id
_entity_poly.type
_entity_poly.pdbx_seq_one_letter_code
_entity_poly.pdbx_strand_id
1 'polypeptide(L)'
;MNLQHWCELDEKIYISETDEQYKQYAGLSYNEKLMEQLAEIKIGSSKIFINFFSKPRELLLGSIEDIAYSKTKKLELDLYNTRNTKIVSSRHMFKDSPINWSNWRQFNSLEGNHKKRKDVYDEFIAKTNYIAPIVEQRFSLIKNVYRDLGEIHGLDPVSSYLEQENISYDQLIEFIKSMGKKAKKPFREALTEVSKDVLNTQPEYYDDFYFFRNKIYSDIEGNFSSIDPVNEAKKTLTNMDFDLSKIHFDTQDRKNKYPSPICFFVRIPDDIRVLFKRESPIFDFQACFHETGHAMHASSVDPDMEYWNKYKISMGIAEIFSTFFERLTKNSQYIHSLLGSGKANEIVINKLIARTHFMELFFVTFYTANSLMKLEYWQQNLSVAKACQVYSKLIKEYTGFEIPGEYWLLHHILPESLMYVPSYLLAAVRAAELEAYLRNKFGDMWWREKEAGKSLREIMRPGAAIDLSLFSRLDSSTFLNEIIEPG
;
A
#
# COMPACT_ATOMS: atom_id res chain seq x y z
N MET A 1 13.84 -29.32 18.12
CA MET A 1 14.24 -28.29 17.12
C MET A 1 14.75 -27.11 17.93
N ASN A 2 15.93 -26.57 17.62
CA ASN A 2 16.37 -25.31 18.23
C ASN A 2 15.87 -24.13 17.40
N LEU A 3 15.94 -22.91 17.94
CA LEU A 3 15.44 -21.70 17.28
C LEU A 3 16.11 -21.46 15.91
N GLN A 4 17.43 -21.64 15.82
CA GLN A 4 18.18 -21.46 14.58
C GLN A 4 17.67 -22.38 13.47
N HIS A 5 17.51 -23.66 13.77
CA HIS A 5 17.00 -24.63 12.78
C HIS A 5 15.55 -24.31 12.36
N TRP A 6 14.73 -23.81 13.29
CA TRP A 6 13.39 -23.34 12.96
C TRP A 6 13.44 -22.14 11.99
N CYS A 7 14.29 -21.13 12.26
CA CYS A 7 14.46 -19.97 11.38
C CYS A 7 14.92 -20.37 9.96
N GLU A 8 15.88 -21.31 9.88
CA GLU A 8 16.35 -21.82 8.57
C GLU A 8 15.24 -22.54 7.77
N LEU A 9 14.35 -23.24 8.48
CA LEU A 9 13.19 -23.88 7.84
C LEU A 9 12.17 -22.85 7.37
N ASP A 10 11.83 -21.88 8.23
CA ASP A 10 10.84 -20.86 7.94
C ASP A 10 11.31 -19.95 6.79
N GLU A 11 12.61 -19.63 6.72
CA GLU A 11 13.20 -18.89 5.59
C GLU A 11 13.05 -19.64 4.27
N LYS A 12 13.30 -20.95 4.25
CA LYS A 12 13.10 -21.77 3.04
C LYS A 12 11.65 -21.81 2.57
N ILE A 13 10.72 -21.90 3.52
CA ILE A 13 9.28 -21.84 3.20
C ILE A 13 8.94 -20.47 2.62
N TYR A 14 9.38 -19.40 3.26
CA TYR A 14 9.15 -18.02 2.82
C TYR A 14 9.66 -17.78 1.39
N ILE A 15 10.92 -18.16 1.12
CA ILE A 15 11.53 -18.00 -0.22
C ILE A 15 10.72 -18.74 -1.28
N SER A 16 10.34 -20.00 -0.99
CA SER A 16 9.60 -20.81 -1.95
C SER A 16 8.19 -20.25 -2.20
N GLU A 17 7.51 -19.80 -1.17
CA GLU A 17 6.18 -19.20 -1.26
C GLU A 17 6.21 -17.90 -2.05
N THR A 18 7.16 -17.01 -1.74
CA THR A 18 7.30 -15.71 -2.39
C THR A 18 7.69 -15.85 -3.87
N ASP A 19 8.54 -16.83 -4.22
CA ASP A 19 8.91 -17.12 -5.62
C ASP A 19 7.69 -17.61 -6.43
N GLU A 20 6.86 -18.50 -5.89
CA GLU A 20 5.65 -18.97 -6.56
C GLU A 20 4.60 -17.84 -6.67
N GLN A 21 4.45 -16.99 -5.65
CA GLN A 21 3.60 -15.81 -5.73
C GLN A 21 4.08 -14.84 -6.81
N TYR A 22 5.38 -14.55 -6.87
CA TYR A 22 5.93 -13.74 -7.94
C TYR A 22 5.58 -14.31 -9.31
N LYS A 23 5.78 -15.61 -9.54
CA LYS A 23 5.45 -16.26 -10.81
C LYS A 23 3.96 -16.11 -11.18
N GLN A 24 3.08 -16.30 -10.21
CA GLN A 24 1.63 -16.13 -10.38
C GLN A 24 1.30 -14.70 -10.84
N TYR A 25 1.79 -13.69 -10.12
CA TYR A 25 1.52 -12.28 -10.42
C TYR A 25 2.23 -11.80 -11.70
N ALA A 26 3.40 -12.36 -11.99
CA ALA A 26 4.12 -12.09 -13.23
C ALA A 26 3.46 -12.72 -14.48
N GLY A 27 2.42 -13.51 -14.34
CA GLY A 27 1.77 -14.24 -15.44
C GLY A 27 2.64 -15.35 -16.00
N LEU A 28 3.50 -15.93 -15.17
CA LEU A 28 4.34 -17.09 -15.46
C LEU A 28 3.67 -18.37 -14.98
N SER A 29 4.21 -19.51 -15.39
CA SER A 29 3.79 -20.81 -14.86
C SER A 29 4.19 -20.91 -13.39
N TYR A 30 3.23 -21.21 -12.53
CA TYR A 30 3.42 -21.39 -11.09
C TYR A 30 2.77 -22.71 -10.63
N ASN A 31 3.18 -23.20 -9.48
CA ASN A 31 2.71 -24.47 -8.95
C ASN A 31 1.69 -24.26 -7.82
N GLU A 32 0.40 -24.25 -8.17
CA GLU A 32 -0.71 -24.05 -7.23
C GLU A 32 -0.70 -25.10 -6.09
N LYS A 33 -0.46 -26.36 -6.43
CA LYS A 33 -0.38 -27.45 -5.44
C LYS A 33 0.77 -27.25 -4.45
N LEU A 34 1.91 -26.74 -4.94
CA LEU A 34 3.04 -26.40 -4.06
C LEU A 34 2.66 -25.25 -3.11
N MET A 35 1.95 -24.23 -3.61
CA MET A 35 1.50 -23.11 -2.76
C MET A 35 0.55 -23.58 -1.65
N GLU A 36 -0.36 -24.51 -1.94
CA GLU A 36 -1.24 -25.13 -0.93
C GLU A 36 -0.42 -25.91 0.11
N GLN A 37 0.55 -26.71 -0.33
CA GLN A 37 1.44 -27.46 0.56
C GLN A 37 2.30 -26.54 1.43
N LEU A 38 2.84 -25.45 0.86
CA LEU A 38 3.61 -24.48 1.62
C LEU A 38 2.77 -23.78 2.70
N ALA A 39 1.50 -23.46 2.42
CA ALA A 39 0.59 -22.92 3.42
C ALA A 39 0.35 -23.89 4.60
N GLU A 40 0.17 -25.18 4.32
CA GLU A 40 0.03 -26.22 5.37
C GLU A 40 1.31 -26.35 6.21
N ILE A 41 2.49 -26.38 5.56
CA ILE A 41 3.79 -26.45 6.23
C ILE A 41 4.00 -25.19 7.07
N LYS A 42 3.64 -24.01 6.55
CA LYS A 42 3.75 -22.73 7.27
C LYS A 42 2.92 -22.73 8.56
N ILE A 43 1.66 -23.17 8.48
CA ILE A 43 0.81 -23.35 9.67
C ILE A 43 1.48 -24.27 10.70
N GLY A 44 2.04 -25.39 10.25
CA GLY A 44 2.74 -26.34 11.12
C GLY A 44 3.97 -25.74 11.79
N SER A 45 4.82 -25.07 11.00
CA SER A 45 6.02 -24.38 11.47
C SER A 45 5.70 -23.29 12.49
N SER A 46 4.73 -22.44 12.18
CA SER A 46 4.32 -21.35 13.08
C SER A 46 3.73 -21.87 14.40
N LYS A 47 2.94 -22.96 14.38
CA LYS A 47 2.46 -23.62 15.61
C LYS A 47 3.58 -24.19 16.45
N ILE A 48 4.60 -24.77 15.83
CA ILE A 48 5.80 -25.24 16.55
C ILE A 48 6.47 -24.06 17.25
N PHE A 49 6.64 -22.90 16.56
CA PHE A 49 7.21 -21.72 17.20
C PHE A 49 6.39 -21.29 18.42
N ILE A 50 5.09 -21.10 18.25
CA ILE A 50 4.20 -20.62 19.33
C ILE A 50 4.20 -21.56 20.54
N ASN A 51 4.28 -22.86 20.32
CA ASN A 51 4.25 -23.84 21.40
C ASN A 51 5.58 -24.02 22.15
N PHE A 52 6.71 -23.84 21.49
CA PHE A 52 8.03 -24.14 22.05
C PHE A 52 8.91 -22.92 22.28
N PHE A 53 8.57 -21.78 21.64
CA PHE A 53 9.32 -20.54 21.74
C PHE A 53 8.37 -19.39 22.04
N SER A 54 8.78 -18.47 22.87
CA SER A 54 8.03 -17.24 23.14
C SER A 54 8.81 -15.98 22.78
N LYS A 55 10.06 -16.18 22.38
CA LYS A 55 10.99 -15.09 22.02
C LYS A 55 11.84 -15.50 20.82
N PRO A 56 12.26 -14.57 19.96
CA PRO A 56 11.93 -13.14 20.10
C PRO A 56 10.44 -12.84 19.83
N ARG A 57 9.95 -11.73 20.35
CA ARG A 57 8.53 -11.35 20.31
C ARG A 57 8.06 -11.11 18.89
N GLU A 58 8.91 -10.58 18.04
CA GLU A 58 8.65 -10.32 16.62
C GLU A 58 8.30 -11.60 15.86
N LEU A 59 8.97 -12.72 16.19
CA LEU A 59 8.65 -14.01 15.61
C LEU A 59 7.31 -14.56 16.10
N LEU A 60 6.93 -14.28 17.35
CA LEU A 60 5.64 -14.68 17.89
C LEU A 60 4.50 -13.95 17.17
N LEU A 61 4.62 -12.63 17.02
CA LEU A 61 3.67 -11.80 16.28
C LEU A 61 3.53 -12.30 14.84
N GLY A 62 4.66 -12.43 14.14
CA GLY A 62 4.68 -12.92 12.77
C GLY A 62 4.14 -14.35 12.63
N SER A 63 4.40 -15.27 13.57
CA SER A 63 3.88 -16.64 13.52
C SER A 63 2.36 -16.71 13.67
N ILE A 64 1.75 -15.85 14.48
CA ILE A 64 0.29 -15.76 14.62
C ILE A 64 -0.31 -15.23 13.32
N GLU A 65 0.27 -14.18 12.75
CA GLU A 65 -0.14 -13.62 11.46
C GLU A 65 0.01 -14.63 10.31
N ASP A 66 1.13 -15.34 10.25
CA ASP A 66 1.37 -16.40 9.24
C ASP A 66 0.29 -17.48 9.28
N ILE A 67 -0.15 -17.90 10.47
CA ILE A 67 -1.27 -18.85 10.60
C ILE A 67 -2.58 -18.23 10.11
N ALA A 68 -2.85 -16.96 10.46
CA ALA A 68 -4.06 -16.27 10.04
C ALA A 68 -4.13 -16.16 8.51
N TYR A 69 -3.06 -15.70 7.86
CA TYR A 69 -2.99 -15.57 6.41
C TYR A 69 -3.02 -16.94 5.71
N SER A 70 -2.27 -17.92 6.18
CA SER A 70 -2.25 -19.27 5.57
C SER A 70 -3.63 -19.93 5.63
N LYS A 71 -4.37 -19.77 6.72
CA LYS A 71 -5.75 -20.29 6.85
C LYS A 71 -6.75 -19.57 5.95
N THR A 72 -6.52 -18.31 5.60
CA THR A 72 -7.43 -17.55 4.72
C THR A 72 -7.11 -17.72 3.24
N LYS A 73 -6.00 -18.35 2.88
CA LYS A 73 -5.50 -18.44 1.49
C LYS A 73 -6.51 -19.03 0.50
N LYS A 74 -7.25 -20.07 0.91
CA LYS A 74 -8.31 -20.64 0.07
C LYS A 74 -9.45 -19.64 -0.21
N LEU A 75 -9.84 -18.86 0.80
CA LEU A 75 -10.88 -17.84 0.63
C LEU A 75 -10.41 -16.69 -0.27
N GLU A 76 -9.12 -16.39 -0.28
CA GLU A 76 -8.52 -15.41 -1.20
C GLU A 76 -8.62 -15.88 -2.64
N LEU A 77 -8.34 -17.17 -2.89
CA LEU A 77 -8.52 -17.77 -4.21
C LEU A 77 -10.00 -17.77 -4.62
N ASP A 78 -10.91 -18.11 -3.72
CA ASP A 78 -12.36 -18.06 -3.97
C ASP A 78 -12.83 -16.63 -4.29
N LEU A 79 -12.28 -15.64 -3.58
CA LEU A 79 -12.56 -14.22 -3.83
C LEU A 79 -12.02 -13.78 -5.20
N TYR A 80 -10.79 -14.18 -5.53
CA TYR A 80 -10.18 -13.92 -6.84
C TYR A 80 -11.01 -14.53 -7.98
N ASN A 81 -11.40 -15.79 -7.86
CA ASN A 81 -12.24 -16.49 -8.85
C ASN A 81 -13.61 -15.81 -8.99
N THR A 82 -14.23 -15.44 -7.88
CA THR A 82 -15.51 -14.72 -7.87
C THR A 82 -15.40 -13.38 -8.59
N ARG A 83 -14.35 -12.62 -8.34
CA ARG A 83 -14.08 -11.34 -9.02
C ARG A 83 -13.90 -11.51 -10.52
N ASN A 84 -13.28 -12.58 -10.97
CA ASN A 84 -13.03 -12.81 -12.39
C ASN A 84 -14.22 -13.39 -13.15
N THR A 85 -15.08 -14.17 -12.50
CA THR A 85 -16.15 -14.94 -13.15
C THR A 85 -17.53 -14.37 -12.97
N LYS A 86 -17.83 -13.69 -11.85
CA LYS A 86 -19.17 -13.17 -11.58
C LYS A 86 -19.41 -11.85 -12.31
N ILE A 87 -20.42 -11.86 -13.17
CA ILE A 87 -20.84 -10.69 -13.94
C ILE A 87 -21.52 -9.68 -13.00
N VAL A 88 -21.04 -8.46 -12.99
CA VAL A 88 -21.61 -7.32 -12.29
C VAL A 88 -22.64 -6.65 -13.18
N SER A 89 -22.28 -6.26 -14.38
CA SER A 89 -23.18 -5.67 -15.36
C SER A 89 -23.14 -6.44 -16.68
N SER A 90 -24.32 -6.80 -17.17
CA SER A 90 -24.53 -7.30 -18.53
C SER A 90 -25.15 -6.24 -19.43
N ARG A 91 -25.62 -5.13 -18.89
CA ARG A 91 -26.15 -3.98 -19.64
C ARG A 91 -25.05 -3.12 -20.26
N HIS A 92 -23.91 -3.08 -19.59
CA HIS A 92 -22.74 -2.33 -20.03
C HIS A 92 -21.60 -3.31 -20.31
N MET A 93 -20.88 -3.06 -21.40
CA MET A 93 -19.76 -3.89 -21.84
C MET A 93 -18.46 -3.10 -21.74
N PHE A 94 -17.37 -3.80 -21.45
CA PHE A 94 -16.03 -3.24 -21.48
C PHE A 94 -15.14 -4.08 -22.39
N LYS A 95 -14.64 -3.49 -23.48
CA LYS A 95 -13.85 -4.19 -24.51
C LYS A 95 -14.54 -5.50 -24.97
N ASP A 96 -15.83 -5.35 -25.35
CA ASP A 96 -16.68 -6.45 -25.82
C ASP A 96 -16.94 -7.59 -24.84
N SER A 97 -16.65 -7.37 -23.57
CA SER A 97 -16.89 -8.33 -22.49
C SER A 97 -17.82 -7.76 -21.41
N PRO A 98 -18.63 -8.62 -20.76
CA PRO A 98 -19.43 -8.18 -19.61
C PRO A 98 -18.54 -7.62 -18.51
N ILE A 99 -19.06 -6.65 -17.75
CA ILE A 99 -18.33 -6.07 -16.62
C ILE A 99 -18.42 -7.03 -15.43
N ASN A 100 -17.27 -7.41 -14.91
CA ASN A 100 -17.10 -8.21 -13.70
C ASN A 100 -16.30 -7.42 -12.62
N TRP A 101 -16.02 -8.05 -11.48
CA TRP A 101 -15.28 -7.45 -10.37
C TRP A 101 -13.81 -7.15 -10.68
N SER A 102 -13.24 -7.77 -11.70
CA SER A 102 -11.85 -7.53 -12.08
C SER A 102 -11.67 -6.36 -13.04
N ASN A 103 -12.64 -6.11 -13.94
CA ASN A 103 -12.53 -5.09 -14.97
C ASN A 103 -13.35 -3.81 -14.72
N TRP A 104 -14.23 -3.80 -13.70
CA TRP A 104 -15.11 -2.65 -13.44
C TRP A 104 -14.33 -1.36 -13.09
N ARG A 105 -13.20 -1.47 -12.40
CA ARG A 105 -12.37 -0.30 -12.07
C ARG A 105 -11.83 0.36 -13.32
N GLN A 106 -11.33 -0.44 -14.27
CA GLN A 106 -10.83 0.05 -15.54
C GLN A 106 -11.96 0.64 -16.39
N PHE A 107 -13.15 0.01 -16.40
CA PHE A 107 -14.34 0.59 -17.02
C PHE A 107 -14.65 1.97 -16.44
N ASN A 108 -14.80 2.07 -15.13
CA ASN A 108 -15.16 3.32 -14.46
C ASN A 108 -14.09 4.40 -14.62
N SER A 109 -12.82 4.05 -14.69
CA SER A 109 -11.76 5.04 -14.94
C SER A 109 -11.79 5.62 -16.35
N LEU A 110 -12.24 4.86 -17.35
CA LEU A 110 -12.23 5.25 -18.76
C LEU A 110 -13.59 5.73 -19.29
N GLU A 111 -14.71 5.36 -18.65
CA GLU A 111 -16.06 5.71 -19.13
C GLU A 111 -16.38 7.19 -18.89
N GLY A 112 -16.48 7.96 -19.96
CA GLY A 112 -16.78 9.39 -19.91
C GLY A 112 -18.23 9.73 -19.49
N ASN A 113 -19.17 8.79 -19.66
CA ASN A 113 -20.57 9.03 -19.36
C ASN A 113 -20.87 8.79 -17.87
N HIS A 114 -21.14 9.87 -17.15
CA HIS A 114 -21.44 9.89 -15.73
C HIS A 114 -22.59 8.94 -15.31
N LYS A 115 -23.67 8.90 -16.11
CA LYS A 115 -24.81 8.00 -15.84
C LYS A 115 -24.40 6.53 -15.96
N LYS A 116 -23.61 6.17 -16.96
CA LYS A 116 -23.13 4.78 -17.11
C LYS A 116 -22.22 4.37 -15.95
N ARG A 117 -21.36 5.27 -15.46
CA ARG A 117 -20.56 4.99 -14.25
C ARG A 117 -21.47 4.71 -13.07
N LYS A 118 -22.46 5.57 -12.83
CA LYS A 118 -23.44 5.36 -11.76
C LYS A 118 -24.18 4.02 -11.90
N ASP A 119 -24.72 3.72 -13.07
CA ASP A 119 -25.45 2.48 -13.31
C ASP A 119 -24.61 1.24 -12.97
N VAL A 120 -23.33 1.23 -13.36
CA VAL A 120 -22.40 0.10 -13.05
C VAL A 120 -22.11 0.04 -11.56
N TYR A 121 -21.91 1.17 -10.88
CA TYR A 121 -21.72 1.18 -9.42
C TYR A 121 -22.95 0.69 -8.67
N ASP A 122 -24.16 1.11 -9.06
CA ASP A 122 -25.39 0.66 -8.44
C ASP A 122 -25.59 -0.86 -8.60
N GLU A 123 -25.29 -1.40 -9.80
CA GLU A 123 -25.31 -2.85 -10.04
C GLU A 123 -24.25 -3.59 -9.23
N PHE A 124 -23.08 -2.98 -9.08
CA PHE A 124 -21.98 -3.51 -8.33
C PHE A 124 -22.29 -3.60 -6.83
N ILE A 125 -22.83 -2.53 -6.25
CA ILE A 125 -23.28 -2.49 -4.86
C ILE A 125 -24.40 -3.51 -4.61
N ALA A 126 -25.37 -3.61 -5.50
CA ALA A 126 -26.47 -4.56 -5.40
C ALA A 126 -26.02 -6.04 -5.42
N LYS A 127 -24.81 -6.31 -5.91
CA LYS A 127 -24.25 -7.66 -6.04
C LYS A 127 -23.12 -7.96 -5.05
N THR A 128 -22.97 -7.18 -3.99
CA THR A 128 -21.97 -7.45 -2.94
C THR A 128 -22.19 -8.78 -2.22
N ASN A 129 -23.39 -9.37 -2.32
CA ASN A 129 -23.69 -10.72 -1.84
C ASN A 129 -22.80 -11.81 -2.49
N TYR A 130 -22.13 -11.54 -3.60
CA TYR A 130 -21.18 -12.50 -4.18
C TYR A 130 -19.87 -12.60 -3.38
N ILE A 131 -19.48 -11.54 -2.69
CA ILE A 131 -18.21 -11.48 -1.95
C ILE A 131 -18.36 -11.31 -0.45
N ALA A 132 -19.43 -10.71 0.02
CA ALA A 132 -19.65 -10.47 1.44
C ALA A 132 -19.53 -11.74 2.32
N PRO A 133 -20.10 -12.91 1.93
CA PRO A 133 -19.93 -14.16 2.70
C PRO A 133 -18.49 -14.64 2.77
N ILE A 134 -17.70 -14.47 1.69
CA ILE A 134 -16.28 -14.85 1.64
C ILE A 134 -15.48 -13.96 2.59
N VAL A 135 -15.74 -12.66 2.56
CA VAL A 135 -15.11 -11.67 3.44
C VAL A 135 -15.46 -11.97 4.91
N GLU A 136 -16.71 -12.24 5.22
CA GLU A 136 -17.14 -12.57 6.58
C GLU A 136 -16.48 -13.85 7.12
N GLN A 137 -16.42 -14.90 6.30
CA GLN A 137 -15.74 -16.14 6.66
C GLN A 137 -14.24 -15.91 6.89
N ARG A 138 -13.60 -15.11 6.05
CA ARG A 138 -12.20 -14.73 6.20
C ARG A 138 -11.92 -14.03 7.53
N PHE A 139 -12.70 -13.02 7.88
CA PHE A 139 -12.59 -12.35 9.16
C PHE A 139 -12.82 -13.28 10.34
N SER A 140 -13.81 -14.18 10.23
CA SER A 140 -14.09 -15.18 11.28
C SER A 140 -12.90 -16.10 11.51
N LEU A 141 -12.22 -16.56 10.45
CA LEU A 141 -11.01 -17.37 10.58
C LEU A 141 -9.87 -16.61 11.30
N ILE A 142 -9.64 -15.35 10.93
CA ILE A 142 -8.65 -14.49 11.59
C ILE A 142 -8.98 -14.33 13.09
N LYS A 143 -10.23 -13.98 13.41
CA LYS A 143 -10.70 -13.86 14.80
C LYS A 143 -10.47 -15.14 15.61
N ASN A 144 -10.74 -16.29 15.01
CA ASN A 144 -10.52 -17.57 15.66
C ASN A 144 -9.04 -17.83 15.92
N VAL A 145 -8.15 -17.49 15.00
CA VAL A 145 -6.69 -17.63 15.20
C VAL A 145 -6.23 -16.79 16.39
N TYR A 146 -6.64 -15.52 16.47
CA TYR A 146 -6.24 -14.64 17.56
C TYR A 146 -6.89 -15.05 18.89
N ARG A 147 -8.14 -15.53 18.91
CA ARG A 147 -8.77 -16.09 20.11
C ARG A 147 -8.01 -17.33 20.61
N ASP A 148 -7.68 -18.26 19.70
CA ASP A 148 -7.13 -19.55 20.08
C ASP A 148 -5.63 -19.51 20.40
N LEU A 149 -4.88 -18.61 19.76
CA LEU A 149 -3.43 -18.52 19.87
C LEU A 149 -2.94 -17.17 20.41
N GLY A 150 -3.58 -16.08 20.03
CA GLY A 150 -3.18 -14.74 20.44
C GLY A 150 -3.55 -14.44 21.88
N GLU A 151 -4.76 -14.79 22.32
CA GLU A 151 -5.26 -14.51 23.68
C GLU A 151 -4.35 -15.06 24.77
N ILE A 152 -3.77 -16.26 24.58
CA ILE A 152 -2.80 -16.89 25.50
C ILE A 152 -1.57 -15.98 25.73
N HIS A 153 -1.23 -15.15 24.74
CA HIS A 153 -0.08 -14.24 24.75
C HIS A 153 -0.50 -12.78 24.98
N GLY A 154 -1.78 -12.51 25.26
CA GLY A 154 -2.35 -11.16 25.41
C GLY A 154 -2.39 -10.38 24.10
N LEU A 155 -2.56 -11.08 22.95
CA LEU A 155 -2.54 -10.51 21.62
C LEU A 155 -3.92 -10.61 20.94
N ASP A 156 -4.31 -9.51 20.34
CA ASP A 156 -5.37 -9.38 19.36
C ASP A 156 -4.80 -8.61 18.13
N PRO A 157 -5.54 -8.45 17.03
CA PRO A 157 -5.02 -7.75 15.85
C PRO A 157 -4.55 -6.31 16.12
N VAL A 158 -5.19 -5.60 17.04
CA VAL A 158 -4.83 -4.21 17.37
C VAL A 158 -3.58 -4.17 18.24
N SER A 159 -3.56 -4.95 19.33
CA SER A 159 -2.41 -5.01 20.24
C SER A 159 -1.14 -5.51 19.54
N SER A 160 -1.27 -6.48 18.62
CA SER A 160 -0.15 -6.95 17.80
C SER A 160 0.42 -5.82 16.93
N TYR A 161 -0.43 -5.06 16.29
CA TYR A 161 -0.02 -3.90 15.49
C TYR A 161 0.67 -2.81 16.33
N LEU A 162 0.07 -2.46 17.47
CA LEU A 162 0.62 -1.44 18.37
C LEU A 162 2.01 -1.84 18.89
N GLU A 163 2.21 -3.13 19.18
CA GLU A 163 3.50 -3.65 19.61
C GLU A 163 4.55 -3.58 18.49
N GLN A 164 4.19 -3.97 17.26
CA GLN A 164 5.08 -3.86 16.09
C GLN A 164 5.51 -2.42 15.81
N GLU A 165 4.60 -1.46 15.96
CA GLU A 165 4.89 -0.04 15.72
C GLU A 165 5.47 0.70 16.93
N ASN A 166 5.57 0.01 18.08
CA ASN A 166 6.04 0.58 19.37
C ASN A 166 5.28 1.85 19.80
N ILE A 167 3.96 1.82 19.68
CA ILE A 167 3.06 2.92 20.04
C ILE A 167 1.92 2.43 20.92
N SER A 168 1.37 3.33 21.74
CA SER A 168 0.15 3.01 22.51
C SER A 168 -1.12 3.26 21.68
N TYR A 169 -2.23 2.66 22.13
CA TYR A 169 -3.54 2.87 21.51
C TYR A 169 -3.95 4.35 21.49
N ASP A 170 -3.78 5.04 22.62
CA ASP A 170 -4.15 6.45 22.73
C ASP A 170 -3.30 7.34 21.81
N GLN A 171 -2.00 7.05 21.69
CA GLN A 171 -1.12 7.75 20.74
C GLN A 171 -1.57 7.55 19.30
N LEU A 172 -1.92 6.33 18.91
CA LEU A 172 -2.39 6.04 17.55
C LEU A 172 -3.71 6.77 17.25
N ILE A 173 -4.69 6.68 18.16
CA ILE A 173 -6.00 7.34 17.98
C ILE A 173 -5.86 8.87 17.90
N GLU A 174 -5.06 9.46 18.78
CA GLU A 174 -4.83 10.91 18.79
C GLU A 174 -4.16 11.34 17.48
N PHE A 175 -3.13 10.62 17.05
CA PHE A 175 -2.43 10.86 15.79
C PHE A 175 -3.38 10.83 14.59
N ILE A 176 -4.14 9.73 14.42
CA ILE A 176 -5.07 9.57 13.30
C ILE A 176 -6.14 10.68 13.30
N LYS A 177 -6.76 10.95 14.45
CA LYS A 177 -7.80 11.98 14.56
C LYS A 177 -7.25 13.38 14.33
N SER A 178 -6.04 13.67 14.82
CA SER A 178 -5.38 14.96 14.61
C SER A 178 -5.09 15.20 13.13
N MET A 179 -4.51 14.22 12.42
CA MET A 179 -4.26 14.31 10.98
C MET A 179 -5.54 14.57 10.21
N GLY A 180 -6.57 13.75 10.41
CA GLY A 180 -7.84 13.90 9.71
C GLY A 180 -8.53 15.24 10.00
N LYS A 181 -8.49 15.71 11.23
CA LYS A 181 -9.06 17.00 11.61
C LYS A 181 -8.36 18.17 10.89
N LYS A 182 -7.03 18.14 10.82
CA LYS A 182 -6.24 19.18 10.14
C LYS A 182 -6.44 19.15 8.62
N ALA A 183 -6.51 17.98 8.00
CA ALA A 183 -6.64 17.82 6.55
C ALA A 183 -8.06 18.03 6.01
N LYS A 184 -9.11 17.80 6.81
CA LYS A 184 -10.52 17.77 6.40
C LYS A 184 -11.00 19.04 5.69
N LYS A 185 -10.71 20.23 6.23
CA LYS A 185 -11.13 21.49 5.63
C LYS A 185 -10.30 21.81 4.38
N PRO A 186 -8.95 21.79 4.42
CA PRO A 186 -8.14 21.97 3.22
C PRO A 186 -8.52 21.02 2.07
N PHE A 187 -8.78 19.75 2.37
CA PHE A 187 -9.23 18.80 1.35
C PHE A 187 -10.52 19.22 0.66
N ARG A 188 -11.54 19.66 1.41
CA ARG A 188 -12.84 20.05 0.85
C ARG A 188 -12.74 21.32 -0.02
N GLU A 189 -11.91 22.27 0.40
CA GLU A 189 -11.63 23.47 -0.37
C GLU A 189 -10.92 23.12 -1.68
N ALA A 190 -9.83 22.33 -1.60
CA ALA A 190 -9.11 21.87 -2.77
C ALA A 190 -9.97 20.98 -3.71
N LEU A 191 -10.83 20.11 -3.14
CA LEU A 191 -11.76 19.30 -3.93
C LEU A 191 -12.68 20.17 -4.81
N THR A 192 -13.18 21.28 -4.26
CA THR A 192 -14.05 22.20 -4.99
C THR A 192 -13.31 22.86 -6.16
N GLU A 193 -12.06 23.27 -5.94
CA GLU A 193 -11.25 23.92 -6.97
C GLU A 193 -10.81 22.92 -8.05
N VAL A 194 -10.23 21.81 -7.64
CA VAL A 194 -9.69 20.80 -8.56
C VAL A 194 -10.81 20.14 -9.37
N SER A 195 -11.94 19.83 -8.75
CA SER A 195 -13.08 19.22 -9.49
C SER A 195 -13.67 20.18 -10.53
N LYS A 196 -13.69 21.46 -10.24
CA LYS A 196 -14.11 22.49 -11.21
C LYS A 196 -13.15 22.57 -12.42
N ASP A 197 -11.83 22.50 -12.15
CA ASP A 197 -10.80 22.53 -13.19
C ASP A 197 -10.83 21.27 -14.08
N VAL A 198 -11.05 20.10 -13.48
CA VAL A 198 -10.83 18.79 -14.12
C VAL A 198 -12.13 18.17 -14.66
N LEU A 199 -13.25 18.31 -13.94
CA LEU A 199 -14.55 17.71 -14.28
C LEU A 199 -15.63 18.72 -14.65
N ASN A 200 -15.45 19.98 -14.28
CA ASN A 200 -16.45 21.05 -14.35
C ASN A 200 -17.72 20.75 -13.51
N THR A 201 -17.66 19.85 -12.56
CA THR A 201 -18.72 19.48 -11.61
C THR A 201 -18.12 18.86 -10.36
N GLN A 202 -18.88 18.82 -9.26
CA GLN A 202 -18.46 18.06 -8.07
C GLN A 202 -18.54 16.56 -8.37
N PRO A 203 -17.51 15.77 -8.01
CA PRO A 203 -17.53 14.33 -8.18
C PRO A 203 -18.45 13.67 -7.14
N GLU A 204 -19.14 12.64 -7.58
CA GLU A 204 -19.85 11.70 -6.71
C GLU A 204 -19.00 10.46 -6.44
N TYR A 205 -19.41 9.60 -5.50
CA TYR A 205 -18.62 8.41 -5.15
C TYR A 205 -18.37 7.47 -6.32
N TYR A 206 -19.26 7.44 -7.31
CA TYR A 206 -19.11 6.62 -8.53
C TYR A 206 -18.24 7.27 -9.61
N ASP A 207 -17.70 8.46 -9.34
CA ASP A 207 -16.73 9.15 -10.18
C ASP A 207 -15.28 8.92 -9.69
N ASP A 208 -15.07 8.19 -8.59
CA ASP A 208 -13.77 8.07 -7.92
C ASP A 208 -12.63 7.66 -8.87
N PHE A 209 -12.77 6.51 -9.57
CA PHE A 209 -11.74 6.06 -10.50
C PHE A 209 -11.62 6.97 -11.72
N TYR A 210 -12.72 7.54 -12.21
CA TYR A 210 -12.69 8.50 -13.32
C TYR A 210 -11.97 9.79 -12.93
N PHE A 211 -12.24 10.31 -11.75
CA PHE A 211 -11.62 11.52 -11.24
C PHE A 211 -10.18 11.29 -10.78
N PHE A 212 -9.98 10.41 -9.78
CA PHE A 212 -8.68 10.24 -9.12
C PHE A 212 -7.68 9.40 -9.93
N ARG A 213 -8.10 8.61 -10.92
CA ARG A 213 -7.21 7.74 -11.70
C ARG A 213 -7.08 8.11 -13.17
N ASN A 214 -7.99 8.94 -13.71
CA ASN A 214 -7.92 9.35 -15.09
C ASN A 214 -7.81 10.87 -15.22
N LYS A 215 -8.77 11.63 -14.67
CA LYS A 215 -8.87 13.06 -14.97
C LYS A 215 -7.89 13.94 -14.25
N ILE A 216 -7.47 13.55 -13.05
CA ILE A 216 -6.63 14.37 -12.18
C ILE A 216 -5.36 14.89 -12.85
N TYR A 217 -4.74 14.11 -13.74
CA TYR A 217 -3.51 14.47 -14.44
C TYR A 217 -3.67 14.52 -15.97
N SER A 218 -4.87 14.34 -16.54
CA SER A 218 -5.08 14.10 -17.96
C SER A 218 -4.57 15.21 -18.90
N ASP A 219 -4.54 16.45 -18.43
CA ASP A 219 -4.06 17.61 -19.22
C ASP A 219 -2.54 17.82 -19.17
N ILE A 220 -1.83 17.15 -18.25
CA ILE A 220 -0.38 17.24 -18.09
C ILE A 220 0.34 15.90 -18.34
N GLU A 221 -0.39 14.80 -18.37
CA GLU A 221 0.16 13.43 -18.45
C GLU A 221 1.03 13.22 -19.70
N GLY A 222 0.68 13.86 -20.83
CA GLY A 222 1.44 13.79 -22.08
C GLY A 222 2.90 14.22 -21.96
N ASN A 223 3.22 15.12 -21.01
CA ASN A 223 4.59 15.58 -20.77
C ASN A 223 5.47 14.51 -20.12
N PHE A 224 4.88 13.48 -19.53
CA PHE A 224 5.57 12.37 -18.86
C PHE A 224 5.65 11.11 -19.72
N SER A 225 5.02 11.09 -20.91
CA SER A 225 4.93 9.89 -21.76
C SER A 225 6.29 9.40 -22.26
N SER A 226 7.27 10.28 -22.41
CA SER A 226 8.65 9.94 -22.83
C SER A 226 9.55 9.50 -21.67
N ILE A 227 9.11 9.66 -20.42
CA ILE A 227 9.89 9.27 -19.25
C ILE A 227 9.74 7.76 -19.05
N ASP A 228 10.88 7.06 -18.98
CA ASP A 228 10.90 5.67 -18.53
C ASP A 228 11.11 5.63 -17.02
N PRO A 229 10.07 5.31 -16.22
CA PRO A 229 10.16 5.36 -14.78
C PRO A 229 11.20 4.40 -14.20
N VAL A 230 11.39 3.23 -14.82
CA VAL A 230 12.38 2.24 -14.36
C VAL A 230 13.81 2.73 -14.60
N ASN A 231 14.07 3.33 -15.75
CA ASN A 231 15.39 3.90 -16.04
C ASN A 231 15.70 5.09 -15.11
N GLU A 232 14.74 5.96 -14.83
CA GLU A 232 14.95 7.09 -13.92
C GLU A 232 15.12 6.62 -12.47
N ALA A 233 14.38 5.61 -12.01
CA ALA A 233 14.58 5.01 -10.69
C ALA A 233 15.98 4.40 -10.56
N LYS A 234 16.42 3.60 -11.55
CA LYS A 234 17.77 3.02 -11.59
C LYS A 234 18.87 4.08 -11.57
N LYS A 235 18.71 5.13 -12.36
CA LYS A 235 19.67 6.25 -12.43
C LYS A 235 19.76 6.96 -11.07
N THR A 236 18.63 7.20 -10.41
CA THR A 236 18.57 7.82 -9.09
C THR A 236 19.28 6.97 -8.05
N LEU A 237 19.03 5.66 -8.02
CA LEU A 237 19.72 4.73 -7.13
C LEU A 237 21.23 4.67 -7.42
N THR A 238 21.62 4.66 -8.70
CA THR A 238 23.03 4.67 -9.11
C THR A 238 23.74 5.93 -8.65
N ASN A 239 23.10 7.10 -8.76
CA ASN A 239 23.67 8.36 -8.27
C ASN A 239 23.94 8.31 -6.75
N MET A 240 23.09 7.65 -5.99
CA MET A 240 23.25 7.43 -4.56
C MET A 240 24.10 6.21 -4.21
N ASP A 241 24.74 5.57 -5.20
CA ASP A 241 25.65 4.43 -5.01
C ASP A 241 25.00 3.17 -4.44
N PHE A 242 23.72 2.90 -4.82
CA PHE A 242 23.06 1.64 -4.50
C PHE A 242 23.47 0.51 -5.45
N ASP A 243 23.61 -0.70 -4.91
CA ASP A 243 23.88 -1.90 -5.70
C ASP A 243 22.60 -2.43 -6.37
N LEU A 244 22.49 -2.23 -7.67
CA LEU A 244 21.36 -2.69 -8.46
C LEU A 244 21.41 -4.18 -8.84
N SER A 245 22.52 -4.88 -8.58
CA SER A 245 22.64 -6.31 -8.93
C SER A 245 21.66 -7.20 -8.19
N LYS A 246 21.15 -6.73 -7.05
CA LYS A 246 20.20 -7.41 -6.18
C LYS A 246 18.73 -7.15 -6.54
N ILE A 247 18.46 -6.19 -7.44
CA ILE A 247 17.11 -5.73 -7.77
C ILE A 247 16.79 -6.08 -9.23
N HIS A 248 15.78 -6.93 -9.41
CA HIS A 248 15.32 -7.33 -10.73
C HIS A 248 14.00 -6.63 -11.09
N PHE A 249 14.03 -5.79 -12.15
CA PHE A 249 12.84 -5.12 -12.67
C PHE A 249 12.20 -5.96 -13.78
N ASP A 250 11.04 -6.55 -13.51
CA ASP A 250 10.23 -7.27 -14.50
C ASP A 250 9.28 -6.32 -15.21
N THR A 251 9.70 -5.84 -16.38
CA THR A 251 8.94 -4.93 -17.24
C THR A 251 8.30 -5.62 -18.45
N GLN A 252 8.49 -6.94 -18.62
CA GLN A 252 7.92 -7.68 -19.74
C GLN A 252 6.40 -7.66 -19.70
N ASP A 253 5.76 -7.35 -20.82
CA ASP A 253 4.31 -7.45 -20.94
C ASP A 253 3.89 -8.89 -21.17
N ARG A 254 2.96 -9.39 -20.35
CA ARG A 254 2.39 -10.73 -20.41
C ARG A 254 0.87 -10.66 -20.18
N LYS A 255 0.12 -11.47 -20.90
CA LYS A 255 -1.35 -11.46 -20.91
C LYS A 255 -1.97 -11.51 -19.51
N ASN A 256 -1.40 -12.33 -18.63
CA ASN A 256 -1.93 -12.58 -17.29
C ASN A 256 -1.13 -11.87 -16.19
N LYS A 257 -0.24 -10.94 -16.57
CA LYS A 257 0.53 -10.16 -15.60
C LYS A 257 -0.40 -9.25 -14.79
N TYR A 258 -0.19 -9.23 -13.50
CA TYR A 258 -0.96 -8.39 -12.59
C TYR A 258 -0.77 -6.90 -12.95
N PRO A 259 -1.84 -6.11 -12.98
CA PRO A 259 -1.76 -4.73 -13.49
C PRO A 259 -1.07 -3.76 -12.53
N SER A 260 -1.15 -4.00 -11.22
CA SER A 260 -0.52 -3.11 -10.25
C SER A 260 0.96 -3.46 -10.05
N PRO A 261 1.86 -2.49 -9.92
CA PRO A 261 3.23 -2.73 -9.49
C PRO A 261 3.28 -3.39 -8.11
N ILE A 262 4.26 -4.27 -7.90
CA ILE A 262 4.48 -4.97 -6.62
C ILE A 262 5.97 -5.30 -6.49
N CYS A 263 6.52 -5.10 -5.29
CA CYS A 263 7.86 -5.56 -4.92
C CYS A 263 7.79 -6.90 -4.17
N PHE A 264 8.51 -7.90 -4.65
CA PHE A 264 8.65 -9.22 -4.04
C PHE A 264 10.03 -9.36 -3.41
N PHE A 265 10.07 -9.61 -2.11
CA PHE A 265 11.30 -9.87 -1.34
C PHE A 265 11.58 -11.37 -1.34
N VAL A 266 12.00 -11.94 -2.48
CA VAL A 266 12.17 -13.39 -2.62
C VAL A 266 13.27 -13.89 -1.67
N ARG A 267 14.42 -13.21 -1.66
CA ARG A 267 15.50 -13.46 -0.70
C ARG A 267 16.17 -12.16 -0.30
N ILE A 268 16.01 -11.76 0.93
CA ILE A 268 16.63 -10.54 1.47
C ILE A 268 18.08 -10.85 1.91
N PRO A 269 19.08 -10.08 1.45
CA PRO A 269 18.97 -8.90 0.58
C PRO A 269 19.23 -9.17 -0.92
N ASP A 270 19.34 -10.41 -1.39
CA ASP A 270 20.03 -10.76 -2.65
C ASP A 270 19.11 -11.00 -3.86
N ASP A 271 17.81 -11.25 -3.67
CA ASP A 271 16.85 -11.46 -4.77
C ASP A 271 15.56 -10.68 -4.50
N ILE A 272 15.52 -9.44 -4.98
CA ILE A 272 14.38 -8.54 -4.86
C ILE A 272 13.83 -8.28 -6.25
N ARG A 273 12.52 -8.51 -6.46
CA ARG A 273 11.89 -8.41 -7.78
C ARG A 273 10.80 -7.37 -7.78
N VAL A 274 10.92 -6.38 -8.64
CA VAL A 274 9.92 -5.33 -8.86
C VAL A 274 9.13 -5.70 -10.11
N LEU A 275 7.88 -6.11 -9.93
CA LEU A 275 6.92 -6.33 -10.99
C LEU A 275 6.33 -5.00 -11.41
N PHE A 276 6.39 -4.67 -12.71
CA PHE A 276 5.92 -3.40 -13.21
C PHE A 276 5.24 -3.55 -14.58
N LYS A 277 4.03 -3.02 -14.71
CA LYS A 277 3.29 -2.94 -15.97
C LYS A 277 2.90 -1.49 -16.22
N ARG A 278 3.14 -1.00 -17.43
CA ARG A 278 2.81 0.39 -17.80
C ARG A 278 1.34 0.53 -18.13
N GLU A 279 0.68 1.53 -17.54
CA GLU A 279 -0.73 1.87 -17.80
C GLU A 279 -0.94 3.37 -17.99
N SER A 280 -0.30 4.24 -17.16
CA SER A 280 -0.51 5.68 -17.12
C SER A 280 0.76 6.42 -16.72
N PRO A 281 1.29 7.35 -17.54
CA PRO A 281 2.62 7.93 -17.36
C PRO A 281 2.93 8.44 -15.95
N ILE A 282 2.03 9.25 -15.33
CA ILE A 282 2.29 9.83 -14.01
C ILE A 282 2.10 8.80 -12.90
N PHE A 283 1.01 8.02 -12.93
CA PHE A 283 0.80 6.97 -11.91
C PHE A 283 1.84 5.88 -12.00
N ASP A 284 2.27 5.51 -13.21
CA ASP A 284 3.37 4.56 -13.42
C ASP A 284 4.67 5.06 -12.82
N PHE A 285 4.94 6.36 -12.98
CA PHE A 285 6.13 6.99 -12.42
C PHE A 285 6.10 6.96 -10.89
N GLN A 286 4.99 7.36 -10.27
CA GLN A 286 4.79 7.31 -8.83
C GLN A 286 4.90 5.88 -8.29
N ALA A 287 4.17 4.94 -8.88
CA ALA A 287 4.14 3.56 -8.44
C ALA A 287 5.48 2.83 -8.63
N CYS A 288 6.21 3.10 -9.72
CA CYS A 288 7.54 2.55 -9.93
C CYS A 288 8.53 3.00 -8.84
N PHE A 289 8.50 4.28 -8.47
CA PHE A 289 9.33 4.80 -7.40
C PHE A 289 8.93 4.23 -6.04
N HIS A 290 7.63 4.08 -5.78
CA HIS A 290 7.12 3.43 -4.56
C HIS A 290 7.70 2.01 -4.42
N GLU A 291 7.51 1.15 -5.41
CA GLU A 291 8.01 -0.23 -5.37
C GLU A 291 9.56 -0.30 -5.37
N THR A 292 10.22 0.66 -6.01
CA THR A 292 11.68 0.77 -5.95
C THR A 292 12.16 1.16 -4.54
N GLY A 293 11.39 1.96 -3.80
CA GLY A 293 11.68 2.28 -2.40
C GLY A 293 11.66 1.04 -1.51
N HIS A 294 10.69 0.15 -1.70
CA HIS A 294 10.68 -1.17 -1.05
C HIS A 294 11.91 -2.00 -1.42
N ALA A 295 12.26 -2.03 -2.71
CA ALA A 295 13.42 -2.77 -3.19
C ALA A 295 14.74 -2.21 -2.64
N MET A 296 14.86 -0.88 -2.56
CA MET A 296 15.99 -0.17 -1.96
C MET A 296 16.17 -0.57 -0.49
N HIS A 297 15.09 -0.61 0.30
CA HIS A 297 15.13 -1.05 1.69
C HIS A 297 15.58 -2.51 1.79
N ALA A 298 14.86 -3.42 1.16
CA ALA A 298 15.13 -4.86 1.26
C ALA A 298 16.54 -5.24 0.80
N SER A 299 17.05 -4.63 -0.28
CA SER A 299 18.41 -4.88 -0.79
C SER A 299 19.52 -4.29 0.10
N SER A 300 19.19 -3.37 1.01
CA SER A 300 20.14 -2.71 1.93
C SER A 300 20.24 -3.39 3.28
N VAL A 301 19.37 -4.36 3.59
CA VAL A 301 19.41 -5.09 4.86
C VAL A 301 20.72 -5.88 4.95
N ASP A 302 21.36 -5.84 6.13
CA ASP A 302 22.60 -6.59 6.38
C ASP A 302 22.32 -8.11 6.27
N PRO A 303 23.05 -8.84 5.40
CA PRO A 303 22.87 -10.28 5.28
C PRO A 303 23.11 -11.06 6.59
N ASP A 304 23.92 -10.51 7.49
CA ASP A 304 24.25 -11.14 8.78
C ASP A 304 23.21 -10.86 9.88
N MET A 305 22.14 -10.08 9.55
CA MET A 305 21.05 -9.86 10.51
C MET A 305 20.28 -11.14 10.78
N GLU A 306 19.77 -11.23 11.99
CA GLU A 306 18.89 -12.32 12.40
C GLU A 306 17.68 -12.45 11.47
N TYR A 307 17.20 -13.69 11.29
CA TYR A 307 16.09 -14.02 10.38
C TYR A 307 14.90 -13.06 10.50
N TRP A 308 14.44 -12.77 11.72
CA TRP A 308 13.28 -11.89 11.95
C TRP A 308 13.54 -10.45 11.55
N ASN A 309 14.76 -9.96 11.65
CA ASN A 309 15.10 -8.61 11.21
C ASN A 309 15.12 -8.48 9.68
N LYS A 310 15.31 -9.59 8.97
CA LYS A 310 15.21 -9.65 7.50
C LYS A 310 13.78 -9.81 7.02
N TYR A 311 13.01 -10.72 7.60
CA TYR A 311 11.74 -11.18 7.02
C TYR A 311 10.47 -10.80 7.79
N LYS A 312 10.58 -10.27 9.02
CA LYS A 312 9.41 -9.82 9.81
C LYS A 312 9.37 -8.31 9.94
N ILE A 313 9.60 -7.61 8.80
CA ILE A 313 9.53 -6.15 8.72
C ILE A 313 8.05 -5.74 8.82
N SER A 314 7.73 -4.86 9.78
CA SER A 314 6.36 -4.33 9.88
C SER A 314 6.01 -3.47 8.67
N MET A 315 4.73 -3.40 8.36
CA MET A 315 4.26 -2.60 7.23
C MET A 315 4.50 -1.10 7.45
N GLY A 316 4.44 -0.63 8.70
CA GLY A 316 4.75 0.75 9.04
C GLY A 316 6.22 1.11 8.84
N ILE A 317 7.14 0.13 8.85
CA ILE A 317 8.56 0.30 8.49
C ILE A 317 8.74 0.16 6.98
N ALA A 318 8.19 -0.86 6.37
CA ALA A 318 8.33 -1.10 4.92
C ALA A 318 7.83 0.09 4.09
N GLU A 319 6.70 0.66 4.47
CA GLU A 319 6.08 1.80 3.78
C GLU A 319 6.82 3.14 3.99
N ILE A 320 7.73 3.25 4.97
CA ILE A 320 8.57 4.46 5.11
C ILE A 320 9.37 4.68 3.82
N PHE A 321 10.08 3.65 3.37
CA PHE A 321 11.04 3.79 2.28
C PHE A 321 10.37 3.81 0.90
N SER A 322 9.25 3.10 0.74
CA SER A 322 8.44 3.20 -0.48
C SER A 322 7.85 4.60 -0.65
N THR A 323 7.20 5.11 0.38
CA THR A 323 6.65 6.46 0.40
C THR A 323 7.75 7.52 0.25
N PHE A 324 8.88 7.35 0.95
CA PHE A 324 10.01 8.26 0.86
C PHE A 324 10.57 8.37 -0.57
N PHE A 325 10.78 7.25 -1.25
CA PHE A 325 11.32 7.28 -2.61
C PHE A 325 10.29 7.78 -3.63
N GLU A 326 9.01 7.45 -3.44
CA GLU A 326 7.90 8.01 -4.22
C GLU A 326 7.83 9.55 -4.12
N ARG A 327 8.19 10.16 -3.00
CA ARG A 327 8.18 11.62 -2.80
C ARG A 327 9.06 12.37 -3.81
N LEU A 328 10.09 11.74 -4.39
CA LEU A 328 10.86 12.33 -5.48
C LEU A 328 10.00 12.65 -6.70
N THR A 329 8.98 11.85 -6.98
CA THR A 329 8.05 12.09 -8.10
C THR A 329 7.14 13.30 -7.89
N LYS A 330 7.18 13.90 -6.71
CA LYS A 330 6.42 15.07 -6.25
C LYS A 330 7.35 16.25 -5.93
N ASN A 331 8.66 16.05 -5.98
CA ASN A 331 9.65 17.08 -5.71
C ASN A 331 9.86 17.96 -6.93
N SER A 332 9.63 19.28 -6.80
CA SER A 332 9.72 20.22 -7.93
C SER A 332 11.08 20.21 -8.60
N GLN A 333 12.18 20.18 -7.84
CA GLN A 333 13.54 20.19 -8.39
C GLN A 333 13.87 18.88 -9.10
N TYR A 334 13.35 17.74 -8.59
CA TYR A 334 13.51 16.47 -9.27
C TYR A 334 12.77 16.47 -10.61
N ILE A 335 11.52 16.92 -10.63
CA ILE A 335 10.71 17.02 -11.86
C ILE A 335 11.33 18.03 -12.85
N HIS A 336 11.85 19.16 -12.37
CA HIS A 336 12.63 20.07 -13.22
C HIS A 336 13.83 19.40 -13.88
N SER A 337 14.50 18.51 -13.16
CA SER A 337 15.65 17.78 -13.73
C SER A 337 15.24 16.80 -14.83
N LEU A 338 14.00 16.36 -14.87
CA LEU A 338 13.45 15.45 -15.90
C LEU A 338 12.89 16.21 -17.11
N LEU A 339 12.08 17.23 -16.88
CA LEU A 339 11.39 17.97 -17.93
C LEU A 339 12.20 19.13 -18.50
N GLY A 340 13.24 19.57 -17.79
CA GLY A 340 14.01 20.77 -18.14
C GLY A 340 13.35 22.07 -17.73
N SER A 341 14.06 23.19 -17.91
CA SER A 341 13.61 24.55 -17.58
C SER A 341 12.89 25.20 -18.78
N GLY A 342 11.80 25.91 -18.50
CA GLY A 342 11.04 26.68 -19.50
C GLY A 342 9.63 26.99 -19.02
N LYS A 343 9.02 28.10 -19.48
CA LYS A 343 7.68 28.53 -19.02
C LYS A 343 6.61 27.43 -19.14
N ALA A 344 6.63 26.63 -20.21
CA ALA A 344 5.65 25.57 -20.41
C ALA A 344 5.82 24.46 -19.36
N ASN A 345 7.07 24.08 -19.07
CA ASN A 345 7.38 23.06 -18.05
C ASN A 345 7.06 23.55 -16.65
N GLU A 346 7.31 24.82 -16.32
CA GLU A 346 6.90 25.43 -15.05
C GLU A 346 5.41 25.29 -14.80
N ILE A 347 4.57 25.55 -15.80
CA ILE A 347 3.11 25.39 -15.68
C ILE A 347 2.74 23.94 -15.39
N VAL A 348 3.37 22.99 -16.08
CA VAL A 348 3.15 21.54 -15.88
C VAL A 348 3.56 21.12 -14.48
N ILE A 349 4.74 21.56 -14.03
CA ILE A 349 5.28 21.22 -12.71
C ILE A 349 4.39 21.78 -11.59
N ASN A 350 4.00 23.05 -11.70
CA ASN A 350 3.12 23.67 -10.69
C ASN A 350 1.77 22.96 -10.62
N LYS A 351 1.20 22.57 -11.77
CA LYS A 351 -0.05 21.77 -11.80
C LYS A 351 0.15 20.38 -11.19
N LEU A 352 1.25 19.70 -11.51
CA LEU A 352 1.56 18.40 -10.93
C LEU A 352 1.61 18.49 -9.40
N ILE A 353 2.38 19.44 -8.87
CA ILE A 353 2.56 19.61 -7.43
C ILE A 353 1.24 19.94 -6.74
N ALA A 354 0.47 20.92 -7.24
CA ALA A 354 -0.82 21.29 -6.67
C ALA A 354 -1.82 20.11 -6.64
N ARG A 355 -1.88 19.34 -7.73
CA ARG A 355 -2.75 18.16 -7.80
C ARG A 355 -2.23 17.00 -6.93
N THR A 356 -0.93 16.87 -6.78
CA THR A 356 -0.35 15.90 -5.85
C THR A 356 -0.65 16.24 -4.40
N HIS A 357 -0.54 17.51 -3.99
CA HIS A 357 -0.96 17.94 -2.64
C HIS A 357 -2.45 17.68 -2.40
N PHE A 358 -3.30 17.93 -3.40
CA PHE A 358 -4.70 17.55 -3.32
C PHE A 358 -4.90 16.04 -3.13
N MET A 359 -4.17 15.21 -3.87
CA MET A 359 -4.21 13.75 -3.73
C MET A 359 -3.73 13.29 -2.36
N GLU A 360 -2.73 13.95 -1.78
CA GLU A 360 -2.25 13.67 -0.42
C GLU A 360 -3.25 14.11 0.65
N LEU A 361 -3.94 15.22 0.47
CA LEU A 361 -5.06 15.60 1.35
C LEU A 361 -6.20 14.57 1.29
N PHE A 362 -6.53 14.08 0.11
CA PHE A 362 -7.49 12.97 -0.05
C PHE A 362 -6.98 11.72 0.65
N PHE A 363 -5.74 11.33 0.44
CA PHE A 363 -5.09 10.21 1.10
C PHE A 363 -5.22 10.32 2.64
N VAL A 364 -4.88 11.46 3.24
CA VAL A 364 -4.98 11.66 4.69
C VAL A 364 -6.42 11.50 5.17
N THR A 365 -7.38 12.16 4.54
CA THR A 365 -8.79 12.11 4.97
C THR A 365 -9.39 10.72 4.80
N PHE A 366 -9.11 10.06 3.68
CA PHE A 366 -9.58 8.72 3.36
C PHE A 366 -8.97 7.67 4.30
N TYR A 367 -7.65 7.69 4.50
CA TYR A 367 -7.00 6.72 5.38
C TYR A 367 -7.25 6.99 6.86
N THR A 368 -7.54 8.23 7.26
CA THR A 368 -8.07 8.53 8.60
C THR A 368 -9.38 7.78 8.84
N ALA A 369 -10.34 7.93 7.94
CA ALA A 369 -11.65 7.27 8.06
C ALA A 369 -11.52 5.74 8.09
N ASN A 370 -10.68 5.18 7.22
CA ASN A 370 -10.45 3.74 7.13
C ASN A 370 -9.71 3.18 8.34
N SER A 371 -8.72 3.91 8.86
CA SER A 371 -7.98 3.50 10.07
C SER A 371 -8.89 3.46 11.29
N LEU A 372 -9.71 4.49 11.48
CA LEU A 372 -10.68 4.53 12.59
C LEU A 372 -11.71 3.42 12.46
N MET A 373 -12.20 3.16 11.24
CA MET A 373 -13.13 2.05 10.97
C MET A 373 -12.51 0.69 11.31
N LYS A 374 -11.23 0.48 10.92
CA LYS A 374 -10.52 -0.77 11.17
C LYS A 374 -10.29 -1.01 12.67
N LEU A 375 -9.92 0.05 13.40
CA LEU A 375 -9.79 -0.01 14.87
C LEU A 375 -11.13 -0.36 15.53
N GLU A 376 -12.21 0.32 15.15
CA GLU A 376 -13.55 0.05 15.65
C GLU A 376 -14.02 -1.37 15.30
N TYR A 377 -13.73 -1.84 14.09
CA TYR A 377 -14.04 -3.18 13.64
C TYR A 377 -13.46 -4.27 14.55
N TRP A 378 -12.17 -4.20 14.83
CA TRP A 378 -11.50 -5.21 15.64
C TRP A 378 -11.84 -5.10 17.12
N GLN A 379 -11.88 -3.89 17.69
CA GLN A 379 -12.17 -3.70 19.11
C GLN A 379 -13.58 -4.04 19.51
N GLN A 380 -14.56 -3.67 18.69
CA GLN A 380 -15.98 -3.92 18.99
C GLN A 380 -16.48 -5.24 18.40
N ASN A 381 -15.60 -6.01 17.76
CA ASN A 381 -15.95 -7.28 17.12
C ASN A 381 -17.16 -7.14 16.17
N LEU A 382 -17.14 -6.13 15.32
CA LEU A 382 -18.27 -5.80 14.46
C LEU A 382 -18.59 -6.94 13.47
N SER A 383 -19.87 -7.11 13.14
CA SER A 383 -20.28 -7.84 11.95
C SER A 383 -19.95 -7.04 10.68
N VAL A 384 -19.83 -7.70 9.53
CA VAL A 384 -19.62 -7.05 8.24
C VAL A 384 -20.68 -5.99 7.94
N ALA A 385 -21.96 -6.29 8.22
CA ALA A 385 -23.05 -5.32 8.03
C ALA A 385 -22.90 -4.06 8.91
N LYS A 386 -22.44 -4.22 10.15
CA LYS A 386 -22.18 -3.08 11.04
C LYS A 386 -20.96 -2.30 10.62
N ALA A 387 -19.92 -2.99 10.16
CA ALA A 387 -18.73 -2.36 9.60
C ALA A 387 -19.04 -1.48 8.38
N CYS A 388 -19.93 -1.92 7.48
CA CYS A 388 -20.41 -1.10 6.37
C CYS A 388 -21.07 0.21 6.85
N GLN A 389 -21.87 0.18 7.90
CA GLN A 389 -22.51 1.39 8.47
C GLN A 389 -21.46 2.35 9.06
N VAL A 390 -20.50 1.82 9.81
CA VAL A 390 -19.41 2.61 10.40
C VAL A 390 -18.55 3.23 9.30
N TYR A 391 -18.22 2.46 8.27
CA TYR A 391 -17.46 2.91 7.12
C TYR A 391 -18.13 4.11 6.43
N SER A 392 -19.40 3.98 6.03
CA SER A 392 -20.14 5.06 5.37
C SER A 392 -20.15 6.35 6.21
N LYS A 393 -20.39 6.22 7.53
CA LYS A 393 -20.38 7.36 8.45
C LYS A 393 -19.00 8.06 8.50
N LEU A 394 -17.91 7.29 8.66
CA LEU A 394 -16.57 7.85 8.80
C LEU A 394 -16.07 8.47 7.49
N ILE A 395 -16.32 7.82 6.35
CA ILE A 395 -15.98 8.39 5.04
C ILE A 395 -16.71 9.73 4.84
N LYS A 396 -18.02 9.80 5.09
CA LYS A 396 -18.77 11.06 5.00
C LYS A 396 -18.19 12.12 5.94
N GLU A 397 -17.83 11.73 7.16
CA GLU A 397 -17.28 12.66 8.14
C GLU A 397 -15.98 13.30 7.67
N TYR A 398 -15.02 12.51 7.18
CA TYR A 398 -13.67 13.00 6.86
C TYR A 398 -13.54 13.50 5.42
N THR A 399 -14.13 12.84 4.45
CA THR A 399 -14.02 13.22 3.03
C THR A 399 -15.17 14.10 2.54
N GLY A 400 -16.35 13.97 3.12
CA GLY A 400 -17.58 14.61 2.64
C GLY A 400 -18.36 13.78 1.61
N PHE A 401 -17.79 12.69 1.09
CA PHE A 401 -18.48 11.81 0.14
C PHE A 401 -19.54 10.94 0.83
N GLU A 402 -20.73 10.87 0.23
CA GLU A 402 -21.80 9.96 0.67
C GLU A 402 -21.67 8.64 -0.07
N ILE A 403 -20.96 7.69 0.52
CA ILE A 403 -20.64 6.40 -0.09
C ILE A 403 -21.53 5.30 0.55
N PRO A 404 -22.15 4.40 -0.25
CA PRO A 404 -22.79 3.20 0.28
C PRO A 404 -21.81 2.38 1.12
N GLY A 405 -22.24 1.87 2.26
CA GLY A 405 -21.37 1.16 3.19
C GLY A 405 -20.74 -0.08 2.59
N GLU A 406 -21.44 -0.77 1.70
CA GLU A 406 -20.99 -1.95 0.97
C GLU A 406 -19.77 -1.67 0.10
N TYR A 407 -19.49 -0.40 -0.20
CA TYR A 407 -18.29 0.02 -0.89
C TYR A 407 -17.01 -0.42 -0.16
N TRP A 408 -17.06 -0.53 1.16
CA TRP A 408 -15.99 -1.12 1.95
C TRP A 408 -15.56 -2.51 1.46
N LEU A 409 -16.51 -3.33 0.99
CA LEU A 409 -16.25 -4.67 0.45
C LEU A 409 -15.54 -4.67 -0.92
N LEU A 410 -15.40 -3.51 -1.54
CA LEU A 410 -14.84 -3.34 -2.88
C LEU A 410 -13.38 -2.87 -2.86
N HIS A 411 -12.92 -2.41 -1.73
CA HIS A 411 -11.63 -1.75 -1.57
C HIS A 411 -10.50 -2.71 -1.21
N HIS A 412 -9.27 -2.33 -1.59
CA HIS A 412 -8.05 -3.05 -1.22
C HIS A 412 -7.73 -3.02 0.28
N ILE A 413 -8.32 -2.07 1.02
CA ILE A 413 -8.25 -2.00 2.49
C ILE A 413 -9.04 -3.12 3.17
N LEU A 414 -9.80 -3.88 2.41
CA LEU A 414 -10.30 -5.14 2.86
C LEU A 414 -9.15 -6.01 3.31
N PRO A 415 -9.41 -6.86 4.13
CA PRO A 415 -8.74 -7.55 5.20
C PRO A 415 -7.54 -8.39 4.80
N GLU A 416 -6.86 -8.01 3.76
CA GLU A 416 -5.58 -8.63 3.41
C GLU A 416 -4.56 -8.38 4.51
N SER A 417 -4.79 -7.33 5.30
CA SER A 417 -3.97 -7.02 6.45
C SER A 417 -4.83 -6.71 7.67
N LEU A 418 -4.46 -7.30 8.77
CA LEU A 418 -5.15 -7.16 10.05
C LEU A 418 -5.32 -5.68 10.45
N MET A 419 -4.20 -4.95 10.51
CA MET A 419 -4.15 -3.53 10.89
C MET A 419 -3.23 -2.71 9.97
N TYR A 420 -3.13 -3.07 8.70
CA TYR A 420 -2.23 -2.42 7.74
C TYR A 420 -2.56 -0.95 7.47
N VAL A 421 -3.83 -0.61 7.47
CA VAL A 421 -4.32 0.72 7.04
C VAL A 421 -3.69 1.91 7.77
N PRO A 422 -3.54 1.91 9.11
CA PRO A 422 -2.86 3.01 9.81
C PRO A 422 -1.39 3.18 9.42
N SER A 423 -0.73 2.13 8.94
CA SER A 423 0.68 2.16 8.53
C SER A 423 0.95 3.18 7.43
N TYR A 424 -0.01 3.40 6.53
CA TYR A 424 0.13 4.40 5.47
C TYR A 424 0.26 5.82 6.02
N LEU A 425 -0.52 6.18 7.06
CA LEU A 425 -0.43 7.50 7.69
C LEU A 425 0.89 7.68 8.47
N LEU A 426 1.31 6.63 9.20
CA LEU A 426 2.59 6.62 9.90
C LEU A 426 3.75 6.77 8.93
N ALA A 427 3.74 6.01 7.85
CA ALA A 427 4.79 6.02 6.84
C ALA A 427 4.88 7.38 6.13
N ALA A 428 3.75 8.02 5.81
CA ALA A 428 3.75 9.34 5.17
C ALA A 428 4.47 10.39 6.03
N VAL A 429 4.22 10.40 7.32
CA VAL A 429 4.88 11.32 8.27
C VAL A 429 6.37 11.01 8.38
N ARG A 430 6.73 9.74 8.63
CA ARG A 430 8.12 9.29 8.77
C ARG A 430 8.93 9.53 7.48
N ALA A 431 8.32 9.31 6.32
CA ALA A 431 8.96 9.58 5.02
C ALA A 431 9.25 11.07 4.81
N ALA A 432 8.31 11.95 5.19
CA ALA A 432 8.52 13.40 5.12
C ALA A 432 9.67 13.86 6.05
N GLU A 433 9.74 13.30 7.25
CA GLU A 433 10.83 13.58 8.20
C GLU A 433 12.19 13.08 7.68
N LEU A 434 12.22 11.88 7.06
CA LEU A 434 13.43 11.32 6.46
C LEU A 434 13.92 12.21 5.30
N GLU A 435 13.01 12.69 4.45
CA GLU A 435 13.36 13.61 3.38
C GLU A 435 13.88 14.94 3.94
N ALA A 436 13.22 15.50 4.95
CA ALA A 436 13.68 16.72 5.61
C ALA A 436 15.08 16.57 6.24
N TYR A 437 15.34 15.42 6.87
CA TYR A 437 16.67 15.09 7.39
C TYR A 437 17.75 15.09 6.29
N LEU A 438 17.49 14.41 5.17
CA LEU A 438 18.46 14.34 4.07
C LEU A 438 18.65 15.70 3.39
N ARG A 439 17.59 16.46 3.20
CA ARG A 439 17.65 17.83 2.66
C ARG A 439 18.49 18.76 3.53
N ASN A 440 18.30 18.72 4.83
CA ASN A 440 19.07 19.51 5.77
C ASN A 440 20.56 19.15 5.79
N LYS A 441 20.88 17.87 5.60
CA LYS A 441 22.25 17.35 5.70
C LYS A 441 23.03 17.42 4.39
N PHE A 442 22.37 17.19 3.24
CA PHE A 442 22.98 17.03 1.94
C PHE A 442 22.50 18.05 0.89
N GLY A 443 21.58 18.94 1.26
CA GLY A 443 21.00 19.93 0.36
C GLY A 443 19.79 19.42 -0.43
N ASP A 444 19.14 20.33 -1.17
CA ASP A 444 17.87 20.09 -1.84
C ASP A 444 17.92 18.99 -2.92
N MET A 445 19.11 18.73 -3.48
CA MET A 445 19.29 17.66 -4.48
C MET A 445 19.98 16.41 -3.92
N TRP A 446 19.69 16.06 -2.67
CA TRP A 446 20.28 14.94 -1.94
C TRP A 446 20.29 13.60 -2.71
N TRP A 447 19.35 13.39 -3.62
CA TRP A 447 19.29 12.17 -4.47
C TRP A 447 20.42 12.07 -5.51
N ARG A 448 21.27 13.08 -5.62
CA ARG A 448 22.50 13.08 -6.46
C ARG A 448 23.76 12.80 -5.66
N GLU A 449 23.63 12.71 -4.34
CA GLU A 449 24.78 12.64 -3.43
C GLU A 449 25.02 11.20 -2.93
N LYS A 450 26.20 10.67 -3.16
CA LYS A 450 26.60 9.33 -2.68
C LYS A 450 26.54 9.22 -1.16
N GLU A 451 26.88 10.28 -0.46
CA GLU A 451 26.84 10.33 1.00
C GLU A 451 25.41 10.28 1.54
N ALA A 452 24.42 10.82 0.82
CA ALA A 452 23.01 10.64 1.16
C ALA A 452 22.59 9.18 1.02
N GLY A 453 22.99 8.53 -0.08
CA GLY A 453 22.76 7.10 -0.27
C GLY A 453 23.44 6.23 0.79
N LYS A 454 24.66 6.58 1.21
CA LYS A 454 25.34 5.90 2.32
C LYS A 454 24.54 6.05 3.63
N SER A 455 24.10 7.26 3.96
CA SER A 455 23.28 7.52 5.14
C SER A 455 21.96 6.73 5.12
N LEU A 456 21.30 6.63 3.96
CA LEU A 456 20.11 5.81 3.78
C LEU A 456 20.39 4.32 4.01
N ARG A 457 21.46 3.76 3.41
CA ARG A 457 21.83 2.36 3.64
C ARG A 457 22.12 2.05 5.11
N GLU A 458 22.77 2.98 5.84
CA GLU A 458 23.00 2.84 7.27
C GLU A 458 21.70 2.77 8.07
N ILE A 459 20.70 3.59 7.70
CA ILE A 459 19.35 3.59 8.32
C ILE A 459 18.61 2.28 8.01
N MET A 460 18.67 1.79 6.78
CA MET A 460 17.95 0.59 6.30
C MET A 460 18.59 -0.73 6.75
N ARG A 461 19.90 -0.71 7.00
CA ARG A 461 20.72 -1.90 7.29
C ARG A 461 20.14 -2.81 8.38
N PRO A 462 19.53 -2.30 9.48
CA PRO A 462 18.96 -3.13 10.52
C PRO A 462 17.68 -3.90 10.12
N GLY A 463 17.10 -3.64 8.94
CA GLY A 463 15.85 -4.27 8.52
C GLY A 463 14.68 -3.92 9.43
N ALA A 464 14.05 -4.91 10.06
CA ALA A 464 12.97 -4.69 11.01
C ALA A 464 13.41 -4.01 12.32
N ALA A 465 14.69 -4.06 12.66
CA ALA A 465 15.23 -3.47 13.89
C ALA A 465 15.63 -1.99 13.73
N ILE A 466 15.07 -1.29 12.77
CA ILE A 466 15.27 0.16 12.60
C ILE A 466 14.89 0.87 13.90
N ASP A 467 15.76 1.78 14.35
CA ASP A 467 15.47 2.63 15.48
C ASP A 467 14.43 3.71 15.10
N LEU A 468 13.17 3.44 15.43
CA LEU A 468 12.06 4.37 15.20
C LEU A 468 12.17 5.67 16.02
N SER A 469 13.10 5.77 16.96
CA SER A 469 13.38 7.03 17.67
C SER A 469 14.08 8.07 16.79
N LEU A 470 14.58 7.66 15.62
CA LEU A 470 15.06 8.58 14.57
C LEU A 470 13.96 9.48 14.03
N PHE A 471 12.71 9.04 14.13
CA PHE A 471 11.54 9.77 13.70
C PHE A 471 10.87 10.42 14.91
N SER A 472 10.26 11.60 14.69
CA SER A 472 9.47 12.23 15.74
C SER A 472 8.34 11.28 16.18
N ARG A 473 8.00 11.34 17.46
CA ARG A 473 6.93 10.51 18.01
C ARG A 473 5.56 10.99 17.51
N LEU A 474 5.25 10.69 16.22
CA LEU A 474 3.97 10.98 15.60
C LEU A 474 3.65 12.48 15.45
N ASP A 475 4.65 13.34 15.30
CA ASP A 475 4.44 14.74 14.90
C ASP A 475 4.20 14.84 13.40
N SER A 476 2.95 15.07 13.03
CA SER A 476 2.54 15.20 11.64
C SER A 476 2.80 16.58 11.02
N SER A 477 3.42 17.50 11.74
CA SER A 477 3.55 18.91 11.31
C SER A 477 4.39 19.05 10.03
N THR A 478 5.53 18.37 9.93
CA THR A 478 6.39 18.41 8.74
C THR A 478 5.60 18.02 7.48
N PHE A 479 4.89 16.90 7.52
CA PHE A 479 4.10 16.39 6.40
C PHE A 479 2.88 17.27 6.09
N LEU A 480 2.09 17.61 7.12
CA LEU A 480 0.84 18.36 6.92
C LEU A 480 1.08 19.80 6.47
N ASN A 481 2.10 20.47 6.98
CA ASN A 481 2.42 21.85 6.55
C ASN A 481 2.79 21.88 5.06
N GLU A 482 3.51 20.87 4.56
CA GLU A 482 3.88 20.76 3.14
C GLU A 482 2.66 20.66 2.23
N ILE A 483 1.65 19.86 2.61
CA ILE A 483 0.47 19.62 1.75
C ILE A 483 -0.67 20.63 1.95
N ILE A 484 -0.70 21.35 3.08
CA ILE A 484 -1.73 22.34 3.39
C ILE A 484 -1.29 23.75 2.99
N GLU A 485 -0.03 24.08 3.23
CA GLU A 485 0.55 25.40 2.94
C GLU A 485 1.72 25.21 1.95
N PRO A 486 1.44 24.83 0.69
CA PRO A 486 2.51 24.73 -0.28
C PRO A 486 3.14 26.09 -0.49
N GLY A 487 4.44 26.21 -0.12
CA GLY A 487 5.24 27.43 -0.19
C GLY A 487 5.48 27.95 -1.60
#